data_cd2d66869bfa2a025ec2c34be2da242c
#
_entry.id   cd2d66869bfa2a025ec2c34be2da242c
#
_cell.length_a   1.000
_cell.length_b   1.000
_cell.length_c   1.000
_cell.angle_alpha   90.00
_cell.angle_beta   90.00
_cell.angle_gamma   90.00
#
_symmetry.space_group_name_H-M   'P 1'
#
loop_
_entity.id
_entity.type
_entity.pdbx_description
1 polymer ?
#
loop_
_entity_poly.entity_id
_entity_poly.type
_entity_poly.pdbx_seq_one_letter_code
_entity_poly.pdbx_strand_id
1 'polypeptide(L)'
;NIFIHDGARPCVTDNIINACMRDVMQYKACVAAVPVKDTIKVVDTDGIAVNTPDRSTLWQIQTPQVFEYGLIMEAYDRLYADNDKSGITDDAMVSERYMHTKVKMTLSEYTNIKATTPEDILVTQIFLSQNTKVSM
;
A
#
# COMPACT_ATOMS: atom_id res chain seq x y z
N ASN A 1 3.02 10.37 -13.95
CA ASN A 1 2.65 9.44 -12.88
C ASN A 1 2.11 10.20 -11.67
N ILE A 2 1.22 9.57 -10.91
CA ILE A 2 0.65 10.13 -9.68
C ILE A 2 1.07 9.23 -8.52
N PHE A 3 1.54 9.86 -7.44
CA PHE A 3 1.79 9.23 -6.15
C PHE A 3 0.68 9.61 -5.18
N ILE A 4 -0.02 8.62 -4.66
CA ILE A 4 -1.06 8.79 -3.63
C ILE A 4 -0.47 8.27 -2.32
N HIS A 5 -0.38 9.15 -1.32
CA HIS A 5 0.31 8.82 -0.07
C HIS A 5 -0.50 9.24 1.16
N ASP A 6 -0.56 8.35 2.15
CA ASP A 6 -1.18 8.62 3.45
C ASP A 6 -0.40 9.69 4.22
N GLY A 7 -1.03 10.78 4.61
CA GLY A 7 -0.42 11.78 5.50
C GLY A 7 0.01 11.22 6.86
N ALA A 8 -0.53 10.07 7.26
CA ALA A 8 -0.19 9.37 8.49
C ALA A 8 1.02 8.39 8.36
N ARG A 9 1.74 8.41 7.22
CA ARG A 9 2.98 7.62 7.02
C ARG A 9 4.21 8.53 6.83
N PRO A 10 4.69 9.17 7.88
CA PRO A 10 5.79 10.14 7.78
C PRO A 10 7.16 9.51 7.55
N CYS A 11 7.29 8.18 7.68
CA CYS A 11 8.56 7.46 7.54
C CYS A 11 8.83 6.97 6.10
N VAL A 12 8.13 7.49 5.10
CA VAL A 12 8.45 7.22 3.70
C VAL A 12 9.87 7.72 3.38
N THR A 13 10.64 6.91 2.64
CA THR A 13 12.03 7.19 2.29
C THR A 13 12.21 7.43 0.79
N ASP A 14 13.32 8.07 0.41
CA ASP A 14 13.71 8.23 -0.99
C ASP A 14 13.86 6.87 -1.69
N ASN A 15 14.31 5.84 -0.98
CA ASN A 15 14.43 4.48 -1.51
C ASN A 15 13.08 3.93 -1.94
N ILE A 16 12.04 4.09 -1.11
CA ILE A 16 10.67 3.67 -1.42
C ILE A 16 10.15 4.44 -2.64
N ILE A 17 10.29 5.76 -2.65
CA ILE A 17 9.83 6.62 -3.74
C ILE A 17 10.51 6.23 -5.05
N ASN A 18 11.82 6.08 -5.05
CA ASN A 18 12.59 5.70 -6.23
C ASN A 18 12.25 4.29 -6.74
N ALA A 19 11.99 3.33 -5.83
CA ALA A 19 11.56 1.99 -6.21
C ALA A 19 10.18 2.03 -6.89
N CYS A 20 9.23 2.76 -6.32
CA CYS A 20 7.90 2.95 -6.92
C CYS A 20 7.99 3.66 -8.29
N MET A 21 8.89 4.65 -8.42
CA MET A 21 9.07 5.34 -9.71
C MET A 21 9.58 4.38 -10.80
N ARG A 22 10.52 3.50 -10.49
CA ARG A 22 11.00 2.48 -11.45
C ARG A 22 9.88 1.51 -11.84
N ASP A 23 9.13 1.03 -10.85
CA ASP A 23 8.10 0.02 -11.08
C ASP A 23 6.90 0.60 -11.86
N VAL A 24 6.45 1.83 -11.57
CA VAL A 24 5.33 2.44 -12.31
C VAL A 24 5.67 2.68 -13.78
N MET A 25 6.93 2.98 -14.09
CA MET A 25 7.36 3.15 -15.48
C MET A 25 7.27 1.85 -16.29
N GLN A 26 7.43 0.70 -15.63
CA GLN A 26 7.35 -0.61 -16.27
C GLN A 26 5.93 -1.20 -16.23
N TYR A 27 5.24 -1.08 -15.10
CA TYR A 27 3.97 -1.78 -14.84
C TYR A 27 2.73 -0.88 -14.91
N LYS A 28 2.89 0.45 -15.00
CA LYS A 28 1.85 1.49 -15.00
C LYS A 28 1.06 1.64 -13.68
N ALA A 29 1.14 0.65 -12.82
CA ALA A 29 0.54 0.68 -11.48
C ALA A 29 1.40 -0.11 -10.51
N CYS A 30 1.74 0.48 -9.37
CA CYS A 30 2.47 -0.21 -8.31
C CYS A 30 2.09 0.34 -6.93
N VAL A 31 2.36 -0.47 -5.91
CA VAL A 31 2.04 -0.14 -4.52
C VAL A 31 3.23 -0.52 -3.63
N ALA A 32 3.65 0.40 -2.78
CA ALA A 32 4.61 0.10 -1.73
C ALA A 32 4.00 -0.94 -0.76
N ALA A 33 4.68 -2.05 -0.57
CA ALA A 33 4.19 -3.14 0.25
C ALA A 33 5.34 -3.95 0.85
N VAL A 34 5.05 -4.72 1.88
CA VAL A 34 5.99 -5.64 2.51
C VAL A 34 5.38 -7.03 2.69
N PRO A 35 6.18 -8.11 2.58
CA PRO A 35 5.70 -9.45 2.88
C PRO A 35 5.17 -9.55 4.32
N VAL A 36 4.10 -10.29 4.52
CA VAL A 36 3.56 -10.57 5.86
C VAL A 36 4.55 -11.43 6.64
N LYS A 37 4.85 -11.04 7.88
CA LYS A 37 5.76 -11.78 8.78
C LYS A 37 5.03 -12.78 9.66
N ASP A 38 3.83 -12.43 10.13
CA ASP A 38 3.05 -13.25 11.04
C ASP A 38 2.11 -14.20 10.29
N THR A 39 1.73 -15.30 10.93
CA THR A 39 0.70 -16.17 10.38
C THR A 39 -0.65 -15.45 10.38
N ILE A 40 -1.33 -15.49 9.25
CA ILE A 40 -2.67 -14.90 9.07
C ILE A 40 -3.72 -16.01 9.13
N LYS A 41 -4.80 -15.77 9.87
CA LYS A 41 -5.98 -16.64 9.92
C LYS A 41 -7.17 -15.91 9.32
N VAL A 42 -7.90 -16.61 8.47
CA VAL A 42 -9.26 -16.21 8.10
C VAL A 42 -10.18 -16.77 9.19
N VAL A 43 -11.06 -15.93 9.74
CA VAL A 43 -11.97 -16.29 10.81
C VAL A 43 -13.43 -16.07 10.38
N ASP A 44 -14.34 -16.82 10.99
CA ASP A 44 -15.78 -16.59 10.86
C ASP A 44 -16.27 -15.45 11.78
N THR A 45 -17.59 -15.23 11.80
CA THR A 45 -18.21 -14.18 12.63
C THR A 45 -18.07 -14.39 14.13
N ASP A 46 -17.80 -15.62 14.56
CA ASP A 46 -17.61 -16.00 15.97
C ASP A 46 -16.12 -15.95 16.39
N GLY A 47 -15.23 -15.59 15.45
CA GLY A 47 -13.79 -15.53 15.70
C GLY A 47 -13.09 -16.88 15.62
N ILE A 48 -13.74 -17.89 15.06
CA ILE A 48 -13.16 -19.23 14.90
C ILE A 48 -12.39 -19.29 13.57
N ALA A 49 -11.14 -19.78 13.63
CA ALA A 49 -10.30 -19.92 12.45
C ALA A 49 -10.88 -20.95 11.46
N VAL A 50 -11.10 -20.53 10.22
CA VAL A 50 -11.64 -21.38 9.14
C VAL A 50 -10.60 -21.70 8.08
N ASN A 51 -9.56 -20.89 7.93
CA ASN A 51 -8.49 -21.09 6.97
C ASN A 51 -7.20 -20.38 7.38
N THR A 52 -6.07 -20.92 6.95
CA THR A 52 -4.75 -20.29 7.08
C THR A 52 -4.16 -20.12 5.69
N PRO A 53 -4.21 -18.93 5.09
CA PRO A 53 -3.59 -18.67 3.79
C PRO A 53 -2.08 -18.91 3.83
N ASP A 54 -1.51 -19.27 2.67
CA ASP A 54 -0.07 -19.38 2.53
C ASP A 54 0.58 -18.00 2.69
N ARG A 55 1.30 -17.81 3.81
CA ARG A 55 1.96 -16.55 4.15
C ARG A 55 2.92 -16.05 3.06
N SER A 56 3.55 -16.95 2.31
CA SER A 56 4.47 -16.57 1.23
C SER A 56 3.80 -15.80 0.08
N THR A 57 2.48 -15.87 -0.01
CA THR A 57 1.67 -15.16 -1.02
C THR A 57 1.03 -13.87 -0.50
N LEU A 58 1.21 -13.54 0.78
CA LEU A 58 0.55 -12.42 1.43
C LEU A 58 1.49 -11.23 1.63
N TRP A 59 1.01 -10.05 1.25
CA TRP A 59 1.71 -8.78 1.41
C TRP A 59 0.83 -7.78 2.15
N GLN A 60 1.45 -6.99 3.03
CA GLN A 60 0.82 -5.84 3.67
C GLN A 60 0.98 -4.61 2.79
N ILE A 61 -0.15 -4.04 2.40
CA ILE A 61 -0.20 -2.87 1.53
C ILE A 61 0.08 -1.60 2.35
N GLN A 62 0.94 -0.77 1.80
CA GLN A 62 1.28 0.54 2.33
C GLN A 62 0.91 1.63 1.31
N THR A 63 1.42 2.81 1.50
CA THR A 63 1.52 3.87 0.51
C THR A 63 2.97 4.36 0.43
N PRO A 64 3.45 4.93 -0.71
CA PRO A 64 2.65 5.40 -1.83
C PRO A 64 2.05 4.27 -2.69
N GLN A 65 0.89 4.56 -3.26
CA GLN A 65 0.30 3.82 -4.38
C GLN A 65 0.48 4.70 -5.62
N VAL A 66 1.07 4.15 -6.68
CA VAL A 66 1.58 4.95 -7.79
C VAL A 66 1.01 4.45 -9.11
N PHE A 67 0.53 5.37 -9.93
CA PHE A 67 -0.16 5.06 -11.17
C PHE A 67 0.24 5.98 -12.30
N GLU A 68 0.17 5.48 -13.54
CA GLU A 68 0.11 6.34 -14.72
C GLU A 68 -1.15 7.20 -14.62
N TYR A 69 -1.01 8.50 -14.93
CA TYR A 69 -2.10 9.49 -14.76
C TYR A 69 -3.38 9.09 -15.49
N GLY A 70 -3.27 8.79 -16.78
CA GLY A 70 -4.45 8.46 -17.59
C GLY A 70 -5.18 7.21 -17.09
N LEU A 71 -4.42 6.20 -16.66
CA LEU A 71 -4.97 4.96 -16.14
C LEU A 71 -5.81 5.17 -14.89
N ILE A 72 -5.27 5.86 -13.89
CA ILE A 72 -5.99 6.04 -12.62
C ILE A 72 -7.16 7.01 -12.76
N MET A 73 -7.04 8.04 -13.59
CA MET A 73 -8.15 8.95 -13.85
C MET A 73 -9.33 8.24 -14.51
N GLU A 74 -9.09 7.43 -15.54
CA GLU A 74 -10.15 6.64 -16.18
C GLU A 74 -10.77 5.63 -15.21
N ALA A 75 -9.96 4.99 -14.36
CA ALA A 75 -10.46 4.08 -13.34
C ALA A 75 -11.44 4.77 -12.38
N TYR A 76 -11.11 5.98 -11.93
CA TYR A 76 -11.97 6.77 -11.06
C TYR A 76 -13.22 7.28 -11.78
N ASP A 77 -13.13 7.70 -13.05
CA ASP A 77 -14.30 8.09 -13.83
C ASP A 77 -15.31 6.92 -13.92
N ARG A 78 -14.83 5.71 -14.15
CA ARG A 78 -15.66 4.50 -14.15
C ARG A 78 -16.23 4.18 -12.77
N LEU A 79 -15.44 4.32 -11.70
CA LEU A 79 -15.91 4.15 -10.32
C LEU A 79 -17.06 5.14 -10.01
N TYR A 80 -16.92 6.41 -10.37
CA TYR A 80 -17.94 7.41 -10.10
C TYR A 80 -19.23 7.19 -10.91
N ALA A 81 -19.12 6.58 -12.09
CA ALA A 81 -20.27 6.19 -12.91
C ALA A 81 -20.95 4.90 -12.43
N ASP A 82 -20.29 4.10 -11.59
CA ASP A 82 -20.84 2.85 -11.04
C ASP A 82 -21.80 3.12 -9.88
N ASN A 83 -22.92 2.42 -9.87
CA ASN A 83 -23.89 2.47 -8.76
C ASN A 83 -23.42 1.65 -7.55
N ASP A 84 -22.62 0.58 -7.77
CA ASP A 84 -22.07 -0.25 -6.71
C ASP A 84 -20.56 0.07 -6.50
N LYS A 85 -20.28 0.83 -5.47
CA LYS A 85 -18.92 1.20 -5.02
C LYS A 85 -18.46 0.38 -3.82
N SER A 86 -19.18 -0.68 -3.47
CA SER A 86 -18.87 -1.50 -2.29
C SER A 86 -17.54 -2.25 -2.44
N GLY A 87 -16.87 -2.50 -1.32
CA GLY A 87 -15.67 -3.32 -1.25
C GLY A 87 -14.38 -2.65 -1.75
N ILE A 88 -14.39 -1.36 -2.13
CA ILE A 88 -13.17 -0.61 -2.46
C ILE A 88 -12.50 -0.15 -1.18
N THR A 89 -11.26 -0.59 -0.95
CA THR A 89 -10.48 -0.26 0.25
C THR A 89 -9.25 0.60 -0.04
N ASP A 90 -8.76 0.61 -1.30
CA ASP A 90 -7.61 1.40 -1.70
C ASP A 90 -7.65 1.76 -3.20
N ASP A 91 -6.70 2.61 -3.63
CA ASP A 91 -6.61 3.09 -5.01
C ASP A 91 -6.20 1.96 -5.99
N ALA A 92 -5.40 0.99 -5.52
CA ALA A 92 -5.03 -0.17 -6.32
C ALA A 92 -6.26 -0.97 -6.73
N MET A 93 -7.20 -1.22 -5.81
CA MET A 93 -8.46 -1.91 -6.11
C MET A 93 -9.30 -1.18 -7.16
N VAL A 94 -9.27 0.16 -7.19
CA VAL A 94 -9.96 0.93 -8.23
C VAL A 94 -9.38 0.60 -9.60
N SER A 95 -8.07 0.60 -9.75
CA SER A 95 -7.42 0.27 -11.02
C SER A 95 -7.58 -1.20 -11.40
N GLU A 96 -7.54 -2.11 -10.44
CA GLU A 96 -7.76 -3.55 -10.66
C GLU A 96 -9.19 -3.82 -11.14
N ARG A 97 -10.19 -3.25 -10.45
CA ARG A 97 -11.62 -3.49 -10.72
C ARG A 97 -12.08 -2.88 -12.05
N TYR A 98 -11.70 -1.64 -12.33
CA TYR A 98 -12.24 -0.89 -13.46
C TYR A 98 -11.36 -0.89 -14.71
N MET A 99 -10.06 -1.13 -14.56
CA MET A 99 -9.10 -1.15 -15.67
C MET A 99 -8.48 -2.52 -15.89
N HIS A 100 -8.79 -3.52 -15.06
CA HIS A 100 -8.18 -4.85 -15.08
C HIS A 100 -6.64 -4.80 -15.06
N THR A 101 -6.10 -3.81 -14.37
CA THR A 101 -4.66 -3.58 -14.28
C THR A 101 -4.03 -4.55 -13.29
N LYS A 102 -2.91 -5.15 -13.69
CA LYS A 102 -2.06 -5.89 -12.75
C LYS A 102 -1.20 -4.91 -11.97
N VAL A 103 -1.41 -4.83 -10.66
CA VAL A 103 -0.67 -3.92 -9.78
C VAL A 103 0.59 -4.60 -9.26
N LYS A 104 1.74 -3.98 -9.50
CA LYS A 104 3.03 -4.47 -8.98
C LYS A 104 3.18 -4.17 -7.49
N MET A 105 3.48 -5.17 -6.68
CA MET A 105 3.93 -4.95 -5.30
C MET A 105 5.40 -4.53 -5.32
N THR A 106 5.66 -3.26 -4.98
CA THR A 106 7.01 -2.72 -4.86
C THR A 106 7.51 -2.95 -3.44
N LEU A 107 8.63 -3.66 -3.30
CA LEU A 107 9.19 -3.93 -1.98
C LEU A 107 9.54 -2.62 -1.27
N SER A 108 8.92 -2.42 -0.13
CA SER A 108 9.05 -1.27 0.75
C SER A 108 9.79 -1.64 2.04
N GLU A 109 9.67 -0.79 3.04
CA GLU A 109 10.32 -0.94 4.33
C GLU A 109 9.27 -1.14 5.43
N TYR A 110 9.56 -2.00 6.41
CA TYR A 110 8.66 -2.22 7.55
C TYR A 110 8.55 -0.98 8.45
N THR A 111 9.50 -0.06 8.37
CA THR A 111 9.49 1.23 9.07
C THR A 111 8.50 2.24 8.49
N ASN A 112 7.98 2.02 7.28
CA ASN A 112 6.96 2.87 6.65
C ASN A 112 5.56 2.59 7.23
N ILE A 113 5.45 2.70 8.55
CA ILE A 113 4.21 2.43 9.28
C ILE A 113 3.18 3.54 9.11
N LYS A 114 1.90 3.21 9.32
CA LYS A 114 0.81 4.17 9.43
C LYS A 114 0.59 4.49 10.92
N ALA A 115 0.86 5.72 11.31
CA ALA A 115 0.66 6.18 12.68
C ALA A 115 -0.83 6.45 12.93
N THR A 116 -1.52 5.51 13.56
CA THR A 116 -2.96 5.55 13.83
C THR A 116 -3.31 5.52 15.32
N THR A 117 -2.34 5.15 16.17
CA THR A 117 -2.48 5.09 17.63
C THR A 117 -1.44 5.97 18.31
N PRO A 118 -1.64 6.37 19.60
CA PRO A 118 -0.63 7.12 20.35
C PRO A 118 0.73 6.40 20.43
N GLU A 119 0.74 5.08 20.52
CA GLU A 119 1.95 4.26 20.55
C GLU A 119 2.71 4.33 19.23
N ASP A 120 2.00 4.39 18.09
CA ASP A 120 2.61 4.51 16.78
C ASP A 120 3.39 5.83 16.62
N ILE A 121 2.99 6.89 17.32
CA ILE A 121 3.70 8.17 17.31
C ILE A 121 5.10 8.01 17.91
N LEU A 122 5.21 7.30 19.01
CA LEU A 122 6.52 7.04 19.65
C LEU A 122 7.44 6.20 18.75
N VAL A 123 6.88 5.15 18.13
CA VAL A 123 7.62 4.30 17.19
C VAL A 123 8.07 5.12 15.96
N THR A 124 7.19 5.96 15.44
CA THR A 124 7.48 6.86 14.31
C THR A 124 8.64 7.82 14.64
N GLN A 125 8.65 8.40 15.84
CA GLN A 125 9.75 9.29 16.28
C GLN A 125 11.09 8.56 16.28
N ILE A 126 11.13 7.30 16.73
CA ILE A 126 12.33 6.47 16.70
C ILE A 126 12.83 6.26 15.27
N PHE A 127 11.95 5.87 14.37
CA PHE A 127 12.30 5.63 12.96
C PHE A 127 12.82 6.90 12.27
N LEU A 128 12.15 8.03 12.47
CA LEU A 128 12.59 9.33 11.91
C LEU A 128 13.96 9.74 12.44
N SER A 129 14.24 9.53 13.73
CA SER A 129 15.53 9.87 14.33
C SER A 129 16.70 9.02 13.77
N GLN A 130 16.41 7.77 13.37
CA GLN A 130 17.39 6.90 12.73
C GLN A 130 17.72 7.35 11.31
N ASN A 131 16.71 7.75 10.53
CA ASN A 131 16.88 8.24 9.16
C ASN A 131 17.72 9.54 9.11
N THR A 132 17.58 10.42 10.09
CA THR A 132 18.35 11.67 10.18
C THR A 132 19.83 11.41 10.43
N LYS A 133 20.21 10.33 11.10
CA LYS A 133 21.61 9.96 11.36
C LYS A 133 22.33 9.37 10.14
N VAL A 134 21.60 8.81 9.19
CA VAL A 134 22.18 8.24 7.96
C VAL A 134 22.45 9.33 6.92
N SER A 135 21.78 10.47 7.01
CA SER A 135 21.91 11.59 6.07
C SER A 135 23.06 12.58 6.43
N MET A 136 23.75 12.32 7.51
CA MET A 136 24.94 13.08 7.93
C MET A 136 26.21 12.25 7.76
#